data_f58c5e12ee4a56c45113f9ce445e3a5e
#
_entry.id   f58c5e12ee4a56c45113f9ce445e3a5e
#
_cell.length_a   1.000
_cell.length_b   1.000
_cell.length_c   1.000
_cell.angle_alpha   90.00
_cell.angle_beta   90.00
_cell.angle_gamma   90.00
#
_symmetry.space_group_name_H-M   'P 1'
#
loop_
_entity.id
_entity.type
_entity.pdbx_description
1 polymer ?
#
loop_
_entity_poly.entity_id
_entity_poly.type
_entity_poly.pdbx_seq_one_letter_code
_entity_poly.pdbx_strand_id
1 'polypeptide(L)'
;MNENLYDTVPLSQMPPATAWLSDMDGVLVKENRALPGAQEFLDALKSHNMPFLVLTNNSTFTNRDLSARLARSGLDVPEDRIWTSANATAAFLSQQSPQSSAYIIGEAGLTTALHNAGYIMTDTDPEFVILGETRSYDFNALTCAIRLIEKGAKFIATNPDATGPSDEGTLPATGSIAAMIERATNRSPYYVGKPNPIMIRAALNKIGAHSETAAMVGDRMDTDIQAGVEAGLRTHLVLTGSTDEHEIQNFPYRPFGVHQGIGDLVELVEAGRG
;
A
#
# COMPACT_ATOMS: atom_id res chain seq x y z
N MET A 1 29.67 -3.04 23.43
CA MET A 1 28.68 -2.07 23.89
C MET A 1 27.67 -2.00 22.76
N ASN A 2 26.55 -2.73 22.89
CA ASN A 2 25.43 -2.57 22.00
C ASN A 2 24.68 -1.31 22.47
N GLU A 3 25.03 -0.16 21.95
CA GLU A 3 24.14 0.97 22.00
C GLU A 3 22.94 0.60 21.11
N ASN A 4 21.75 0.52 21.73
CA ASN A 4 20.50 0.43 20.98
C ASN A 4 20.50 1.61 20.00
N LEU A 5 20.70 1.34 18.73
CA LEU A 5 20.79 2.35 17.66
C LEU A 5 19.50 3.16 17.50
N TYR A 6 18.45 2.76 18.19
CA TYR A 6 17.13 3.40 18.18
C TYR A 6 16.70 3.60 19.64
N ASP A 7 16.85 4.81 20.16
CA ASP A 7 16.18 5.23 21.39
C ASP A 7 14.68 5.11 21.19
N THR A 8 14.13 3.97 21.59
CA THR A 8 12.67 3.79 21.61
C THR A 8 12.10 4.73 22.66
N VAL A 9 11.28 5.67 22.24
CA VAL A 9 10.56 6.55 23.16
C VAL A 9 9.77 5.67 24.13
N PRO A 10 9.91 5.85 25.47
CA PRO A 10 9.15 5.06 26.44
C PRO A 10 7.65 5.18 26.18
N LEU A 11 6.90 4.09 26.37
CA LEU A 11 5.45 4.04 26.16
C LEU A 11 4.71 5.23 26.81
N SER A 12 5.10 5.60 28.05
CA SER A 12 4.53 6.72 28.79
C SER A 12 4.74 8.09 28.15
N GLN A 13 5.73 8.21 27.27
CA GLN A 13 6.09 9.46 26.56
C GLN A 13 5.62 9.49 25.13
N MET A 14 5.10 8.35 24.60
CA MET A 14 4.55 8.31 23.25
C MET A 14 3.28 9.15 23.16
N PRO A 15 3.09 9.92 22.09
CA PRO A 15 1.89 10.74 21.92
C PRO A 15 0.66 9.83 21.67
N PRO A 16 -0.57 10.34 21.88
CA PRO A 16 -1.77 9.56 21.60
C PRO A 16 -1.92 9.27 20.10
N ALA A 17 -2.38 8.04 19.78
CA ALA A 17 -2.81 7.65 18.42
C ALA A 17 -4.33 7.53 18.39
N THR A 18 -4.95 8.11 17.37
CA THR A 18 -6.41 8.09 17.18
C THR A 18 -6.82 7.25 15.96
N ALA A 19 -5.88 6.79 15.19
CA ALA A 19 -6.10 5.91 14.04
C ALA A 19 -4.81 5.15 13.67
N TRP A 20 -4.98 4.00 13.04
CA TRP A 20 -3.88 3.16 12.60
C TRP A 20 -4.02 2.77 11.13
N LEU A 21 -2.92 2.88 10.40
CA LEU A 21 -2.75 2.29 9.07
C LEU A 21 -1.73 1.17 9.18
N SER A 22 -2.05 -0.01 8.68
CA SER A 22 -1.16 -1.18 8.73
C SER A 22 -0.89 -1.67 7.33
N ASP A 23 0.37 -1.93 6.97
CA ASP A 23 0.63 -2.77 5.82
C ASP A 23 0.11 -4.19 6.06
N MET A 24 -0.02 -4.97 5.00
CA MET A 24 -0.54 -6.32 5.02
C MET A 24 0.56 -7.38 4.99
N ASP A 25 1.35 -7.40 3.92
CA ASP A 25 2.37 -8.42 3.68
C ASP A 25 3.66 -8.06 4.43
N GLY A 26 4.20 -8.98 5.23
CA GLY A 26 5.35 -8.72 6.10
C GLY A 26 4.99 -8.12 7.47
N VAL A 27 3.74 -7.67 7.67
CA VAL A 27 3.23 -7.08 8.91
C VAL A 27 2.16 -7.95 9.55
N LEU A 28 1.06 -8.21 8.86
CA LEU A 28 -0.04 -9.05 9.35
C LEU A 28 0.09 -10.49 8.89
N VAL A 29 0.57 -10.69 7.66
CA VAL A 29 0.73 -12.02 7.06
C VAL A 29 2.08 -12.13 6.35
N LYS A 30 2.60 -13.36 6.30
CA LYS A 30 3.72 -13.75 5.46
C LYS A 30 3.40 -15.11 4.84
N GLU A 31 3.51 -15.24 3.51
CA GLU A 31 3.23 -16.49 2.80
C GLU A 31 1.86 -17.11 3.16
N ASN A 32 0.81 -16.30 3.23
CA ASN A 32 -0.56 -16.70 3.61
C ASN A 32 -0.70 -17.25 5.05
N ARG A 33 0.22 -16.94 5.96
CA ARG A 33 0.13 -17.26 7.38
C ARG A 33 0.11 -15.98 8.19
N ALA A 34 -0.76 -15.92 9.20
CA ALA A 34 -0.75 -14.82 10.15
C ALA A 34 0.59 -14.77 10.89
N LEU A 35 1.13 -13.57 11.03
CA LEU A 35 2.30 -13.33 11.86
C LEU A 35 1.91 -13.30 13.35
N PRO A 36 2.83 -13.69 14.26
CA PRO A 36 2.55 -13.62 15.68
C PRO A 36 2.13 -12.22 16.14
N GLY A 37 1.05 -12.14 16.92
CA GLY A 37 0.49 -10.88 17.42
C GLY A 37 -0.43 -10.14 16.44
N ALA A 38 -0.58 -10.60 15.20
CA ALA A 38 -1.40 -9.91 14.21
C ALA A 38 -2.90 -9.90 14.55
N GLN A 39 -3.43 -11.03 15.05
CA GLN A 39 -4.83 -11.08 15.46
C GLN A 39 -5.05 -10.27 16.72
N GLU A 40 -4.15 -10.36 17.69
CA GLU A 40 -4.20 -9.59 18.95
C GLU A 40 -4.17 -8.08 18.68
N PHE A 41 -3.35 -7.64 17.73
CA PHE A 41 -3.31 -6.24 17.30
C PHE A 41 -4.64 -5.78 16.68
N LEU A 42 -5.23 -6.58 15.79
CA LEU A 42 -6.53 -6.28 15.20
C LEU A 42 -7.65 -6.27 16.25
N ASP A 43 -7.61 -7.18 17.21
CA ASP A 43 -8.58 -7.26 18.31
C ASP A 43 -8.46 -6.06 19.26
N ALA A 44 -7.23 -5.61 19.55
CA ALA A 44 -7.00 -4.40 20.32
C ALA A 44 -7.57 -3.16 19.60
N LEU A 45 -7.35 -3.01 18.30
CA LEU A 45 -7.93 -1.92 17.51
C LEU A 45 -9.48 -1.93 17.56
N LYS A 46 -10.09 -3.10 17.40
CA LYS A 46 -11.54 -3.26 17.43
C LYS A 46 -12.13 -2.99 18.82
N SER A 47 -11.52 -3.53 19.88
CA SER A 47 -12.00 -3.39 21.26
C SER A 47 -11.98 -1.95 21.74
N HIS A 48 -11.03 -1.15 21.26
CA HIS A 48 -10.91 0.28 21.55
C HIS A 48 -11.65 1.17 20.55
N ASN A 49 -12.42 0.59 19.63
CA ASN A 49 -13.07 1.32 18.53
C ASN A 49 -12.10 2.23 17.77
N MET A 50 -10.85 1.82 17.63
CA MET A 50 -9.80 2.57 16.95
C MET A 50 -10.02 2.50 15.44
N PRO A 51 -10.18 3.61 14.72
CA PRO A 51 -10.24 3.62 13.26
C PRO A 51 -8.96 3.03 12.67
N PHE A 52 -9.08 2.08 11.74
CA PHE A 52 -7.93 1.50 11.07
C PHE A 52 -8.23 1.10 9.62
N LEU A 53 -7.17 1.02 8.82
CA LEU A 53 -7.17 0.38 7.50
C LEU A 53 -5.93 -0.48 7.32
N VAL A 54 -6.10 -1.60 6.64
CA VAL A 54 -5.02 -2.43 6.12
C VAL A 54 -4.70 -1.98 4.71
N LEU A 55 -3.48 -1.49 4.49
CA LEU A 55 -3.00 -0.95 3.23
C LEU A 55 -2.15 -1.99 2.49
N THR A 56 -2.25 -2.03 1.18
CA THR A 56 -1.37 -2.86 0.36
C THR A 56 -1.17 -2.27 -1.04
N ASN A 57 0.04 -2.40 -1.59
CA ASN A 57 0.31 -2.06 -2.99
C ASN A 57 -0.30 -3.08 -3.98
N ASN A 58 -0.91 -4.14 -3.48
CA ASN A 58 -1.60 -5.10 -4.33
C ASN A 58 -2.72 -4.42 -5.12
N SER A 59 -2.73 -4.62 -6.44
CA SER A 59 -3.78 -4.15 -7.35
C SER A 59 -4.50 -5.31 -8.05
N THR A 60 -4.07 -6.55 -7.77
CA THR A 60 -4.56 -7.77 -8.43
C THR A 60 -5.91 -8.22 -7.89
N PHE A 61 -6.04 -8.25 -6.56
CA PHE A 61 -7.21 -8.77 -5.87
C PHE A 61 -8.19 -7.67 -5.46
N THR A 62 -9.49 -7.99 -5.48
CA THR A 62 -10.51 -7.12 -4.88
C THR A 62 -10.39 -7.13 -3.36
N ASN A 63 -10.96 -6.12 -2.69
CA ASN A 63 -11.01 -6.07 -1.22
C ASN A 63 -11.67 -7.33 -0.63
N ARG A 64 -12.70 -7.85 -1.29
CA ARG A 64 -13.39 -9.09 -0.92
C ARG A 64 -12.47 -10.30 -0.98
N ASP A 65 -11.67 -10.43 -2.04
CA ASP A 65 -10.71 -11.52 -2.19
C ASP A 65 -9.62 -11.47 -1.12
N LEU A 66 -9.12 -10.26 -0.83
CA LEU A 66 -8.11 -10.04 0.22
C LEU A 66 -8.68 -10.33 1.62
N SER A 67 -9.90 -9.89 1.92
CA SER A 67 -10.60 -10.21 3.17
C SER A 67 -10.74 -11.72 3.34
N ALA A 68 -11.20 -12.42 2.29
CA ALA A 68 -11.33 -13.88 2.30
C ALA A 68 -9.96 -14.59 2.45
N ARG A 69 -8.89 -14.01 1.90
CA ARG A 69 -7.52 -14.53 2.05
C ARG A 69 -7.01 -14.34 3.47
N LEU A 70 -7.22 -13.18 4.07
CA LEU A 70 -6.87 -12.90 5.47
C LEU A 70 -7.64 -13.82 6.43
N ALA A 71 -8.93 -14.04 6.19
CA ALA A 71 -9.76 -14.95 6.99
C ALA A 71 -9.22 -16.39 6.97
N ARG A 72 -8.72 -16.87 5.82
CA ARG A 72 -8.07 -18.20 5.72
C ARG A 72 -6.76 -18.28 6.51
N SER A 73 -6.09 -17.15 6.72
CA SER A 73 -4.89 -17.04 7.57
C SER A 73 -5.24 -16.88 9.05
N GLY A 74 -6.53 -16.84 9.42
CA GLY A 74 -7.00 -16.66 10.80
C GLY A 74 -7.18 -15.19 11.21
N LEU A 75 -7.11 -14.23 10.27
CA LEU A 75 -7.26 -12.81 10.56
C LEU A 75 -8.63 -12.29 10.09
N ASP A 76 -9.38 -11.69 11.02
CA ASP A 76 -10.67 -11.09 10.73
C ASP A 76 -10.53 -9.61 10.33
N VAL A 77 -10.40 -9.36 9.02
CA VAL A 77 -10.34 -8.01 8.44
C VAL A 77 -11.48 -7.87 7.43
N PRO A 78 -12.51 -7.07 7.73
CA PRO A 78 -13.61 -6.79 6.80
C PRO A 78 -13.12 -6.08 5.52
N GLU A 79 -13.81 -6.28 4.41
CA GLU A 79 -13.43 -5.70 3.11
C GLU A 79 -13.39 -4.16 3.11
N ASP A 80 -14.24 -3.50 3.91
CA ASP A 80 -14.25 -2.04 4.05
C ASP A 80 -13.05 -1.49 4.83
N ARG A 81 -12.32 -2.35 5.54
CA ARG A 81 -11.08 -2.07 6.26
C ARG A 81 -9.82 -2.33 5.42
N ILE A 82 -9.96 -2.70 4.16
CA ILE A 82 -8.85 -2.89 3.23
C ILE A 82 -8.77 -1.71 2.26
N TRP A 83 -7.56 -1.23 2.02
CA TRP A 83 -7.26 -0.13 1.11
C TRP A 83 -6.08 -0.49 0.21
N THR A 84 -6.38 -0.80 -1.04
CA THR A 84 -5.38 -1.24 -2.02
C THR A 84 -4.86 -0.07 -2.86
N SER A 85 -3.73 -0.26 -3.55
CA SER A 85 -3.28 0.70 -4.56
C SER A 85 -4.30 0.88 -5.69
N ALA A 86 -5.11 -0.14 -5.99
CA ALA A 86 -6.23 -0.03 -6.92
C ALA A 86 -7.32 0.91 -6.42
N ASN A 87 -7.71 0.79 -5.13
CA ASN A 87 -8.67 1.72 -4.52
C ASN A 87 -8.12 3.15 -4.50
N ALA A 88 -6.85 3.31 -4.14
CA ALA A 88 -6.20 4.62 -4.12
C ALA A 88 -6.15 5.25 -5.53
N THR A 89 -5.85 4.45 -6.56
CA THR A 89 -5.85 4.89 -7.96
C THR A 89 -7.24 5.34 -8.40
N ALA A 90 -8.27 4.56 -8.12
CA ALA A 90 -9.66 4.93 -8.44
C ALA A 90 -10.09 6.20 -7.70
N ALA A 91 -9.78 6.33 -6.40
CA ALA A 91 -10.11 7.51 -5.61
C ALA A 91 -9.37 8.77 -6.11
N PHE A 92 -8.07 8.64 -6.42
CA PHE A 92 -7.28 9.74 -6.99
C PHE A 92 -7.88 10.23 -8.32
N LEU A 93 -8.13 9.32 -9.24
CA LEU A 93 -8.65 9.64 -10.55
C LEU A 93 -10.08 10.22 -10.49
N SER A 94 -10.93 9.73 -9.59
CA SER A 94 -12.27 10.29 -9.39
C SER A 94 -12.26 11.76 -8.93
N GLN A 95 -11.20 12.19 -8.23
CA GLN A 95 -11.01 13.59 -7.84
C GLN A 95 -10.42 14.45 -8.96
N GLN A 96 -9.59 13.88 -9.84
CA GLN A 96 -8.91 14.62 -10.90
C GLN A 96 -9.75 14.71 -12.18
N SER A 97 -10.36 13.61 -12.59
CA SER A 97 -11.15 13.49 -13.84
C SER A 97 -12.31 12.50 -13.59
N PRO A 98 -13.40 12.93 -12.94
CA PRO A 98 -14.54 12.04 -12.67
C PRO A 98 -15.20 11.59 -13.97
N GLN A 99 -15.68 10.34 -13.99
CA GLN A 99 -16.42 9.73 -15.11
C GLN A 99 -15.65 9.76 -16.45
N SER A 100 -14.33 9.65 -16.42
CA SER A 100 -13.49 9.64 -17.60
C SER A 100 -13.33 8.23 -18.19
N SER A 101 -12.42 8.08 -19.15
CA SER A 101 -12.13 6.84 -19.85
C SER A 101 -10.70 6.37 -19.64
N ALA A 102 -10.50 5.06 -19.62
CA ALA A 102 -9.19 4.47 -19.40
C ALA A 102 -8.98 3.19 -20.21
N TYR A 103 -7.75 3.02 -20.70
CA TYR A 103 -7.22 1.74 -21.11
C TYR A 103 -6.50 1.11 -19.91
N ILE A 104 -6.88 -0.10 -19.52
CA ILE A 104 -6.44 -0.71 -18.28
C ILE A 104 -5.67 -2.00 -18.58
N ILE A 105 -4.47 -2.13 -18.03
CA ILE A 105 -3.73 -3.37 -17.91
C ILE A 105 -3.66 -3.73 -16.43
N GLY A 106 -4.31 -4.81 -16.04
CA GLY A 106 -4.39 -5.24 -14.63
C GLY A 106 -5.49 -6.27 -14.43
N GLU A 107 -5.65 -6.69 -13.19
CA GLU A 107 -6.59 -7.75 -12.79
C GLU A 107 -7.88 -7.18 -12.17
N ALA A 108 -8.71 -8.07 -11.62
CA ALA A 108 -10.02 -7.76 -11.06
C ALA A 108 -10.00 -6.66 -9.99
N GLY A 109 -8.95 -6.58 -9.17
CA GLY A 109 -8.82 -5.54 -8.15
C GLY A 109 -8.87 -4.14 -8.75
N LEU A 110 -8.05 -3.90 -9.78
CA LEU A 110 -7.96 -2.59 -10.44
C LEU A 110 -9.20 -2.32 -11.30
N THR A 111 -9.63 -3.27 -12.12
CA THR A 111 -10.77 -3.08 -13.01
C THR A 111 -12.06 -2.85 -12.24
N THR A 112 -12.29 -3.58 -11.15
CA THR A 112 -13.47 -3.39 -10.28
C THR A 112 -13.44 -2.02 -9.60
N ALA A 113 -12.29 -1.59 -9.07
CA ALA A 113 -12.18 -0.29 -8.40
C ALA A 113 -12.49 0.87 -9.36
N LEU A 114 -11.97 0.83 -10.57
CA LEU A 114 -12.22 1.86 -11.59
C LEU A 114 -13.65 1.81 -12.13
N HIS A 115 -14.21 0.61 -12.34
CA HIS A 115 -15.61 0.46 -12.75
C HIS A 115 -16.56 1.07 -11.70
N ASN A 116 -16.35 0.77 -10.42
CA ASN A 116 -17.15 1.32 -9.31
C ASN A 116 -16.98 2.85 -9.18
N ALA A 117 -15.86 3.39 -9.63
CA ALA A 117 -15.62 4.83 -9.71
C ALA A 117 -16.24 5.49 -10.96
N GLY A 118 -16.93 4.73 -11.81
CA GLY A 118 -17.61 5.22 -13.00
C GLY A 118 -16.75 5.41 -14.24
N TYR A 119 -15.56 4.80 -14.28
CA TYR A 119 -14.67 4.88 -15.42
C TYR A 119 -15.13 3.99 -16.58
N ILE A 120 -15.07 4.53 -17.80
CA ILE A 120 -15.35 3.79 -19.03
C ILE A 120 -14.05 3.13 -19.50
N MET A 121 -14.07 1.78 -19.61
CA MET A 121 -12.93 1.02 -20.10
C MET A 121 -12.98 0.95 -21.64
N THR A 122 -11.96 1.48 -22.31
CA THR A 122 -11.88 1.52 -23.77
C THR A 122 -10.44 1.52 -24.25
N ASP A 123 -10.20 1.00 -25.44
CA ASP A 123 -8.97 1.11 -26.22
C ASP A 123 -9.02 2.21 -27.29
N THR A 124 -10.16 2.92 -27.38
CA THR A 124 -10.39 3.95 -28.38
C THR A 124 -10.34 5.32 -27.70
N ASP A 125 -9.22 6.04 -27.91
CA ASP A 125 -8.98 7.41 -27.44
C ASP A 125 -9.26 7.62 -25.92
N PRO A 126 -8.70 6.78 -25.03
CA PRO A 126 -8.88 6.94 -23.59
C PRO A 126 -8.12 8.16 -23.06
N GLU A 127 -8.64 8.79 -22.01
CA GLU A 127 -7.92 9.87 -21.31
C GLU A 127 -6.70 9.35 -20.55
N PHE A 128 -6.80 8.11 -20.02
CA PHE A 128 -5.76 7.48 -19.22
C PHE A 128 -5.36 6.11 -19.75
N VAL A 129 -4.09 5.78 -19.63
CA VAL A 129 -3.57 4.41 -19.60
C VAL A 129 -3.20 4.09 -18.16
N ILE A 130 -3.81 3.04 -17.59
CA ILE A 130 -3.63 2.66 -16.19
C ILE A 130 -3.03 1.27 -16.14
N LEU A 131 -1.83 1.19 -15.54
CA LEU A 131 -1.08 -0.05 -15.38
C LEU A 131 -1.17 -0.53 -13.92
N GLY A 132 -1.65 -1.73 -13.72
CA GLY A 132 -1.59 -2.48 -12.48
C GLY A 132 -0.85 -3.79 -12.64
N GLU A 133 -0.77 -4.56 -11.56
CA GLU A 133 -0.12 -5.85 -11.55
C GLU A 133 -1.00 -6.92 -12.22
N THR A 134 -0.37 -7.75 -13.04
CA THR A 134 -0.93 -8.98 -13.61
C THR A 134 0.19 -9.98 -13.86
N ARG A 135 -0.15 -11.25 -13.95
CA ARG A 135 0.80 -12.30 -14.39
C ARG A 135 0.69 -12.60 -15.89
N SER A 136 -0.20 -11.91 -16.60
CA SER A 136 -0.48 -12.14 -18.02
C SER A 136 -0.29 -10.88 -18.87
N TYR A 137 0.87 -10.21 -18.73
CA TYR A 137 1.22 -9.13 -19.62
C TYR A 137 1.43 -9.66 -21.04
N ASP A 138 0.56 -9.30 -21.97
CA ASP A 138 0.69 -9.68 -23.35
C ASP A 138 1.27 -8.55 -24.22
N PHE A 139 2.00 -8.92 -25.26
CA PHE A 139 2.68 -7.98 -26.13
C PHE A 139 1.72 -7.00 -26.84
N ASN A 140 0.52 -7.44 -27.21
CA ASN A 140 -0.45 -6.60 -27.89
C ASN A 140 -1.03 -5.54 -26.93
N ALA A 141 -1.35 -5.93 -25.70
CA ALA A 141 -1.84 -4.99 -24.69
C ALA A 141 -0.78 -3.92 -24.36
N LEU A 142 0.48 -4.32 -24.20
CA LEU A 142 1.59 -3.38 -23.97
C LEU A 142 1.83 -2.46 -25.17
N THR A 143 1.74 -3.00 -26.40
CA THR A 143 1.84 -2.21 -27.63
C THR A 143 0.70 -1.19 -27.75
N CYS A 144 -0.53 -1.60 -27.39
CA CYS A 144 -1.68 -0.70 -27.37
C CYS A 144 -1.47 0.43 -26.36
N ALA A 145 -1.06 0.11 -25.13
CA ALA A 145 -0.74 1.10 -24.09
C ALA A 145 0.30 2.14 -24.56
N ILE A 146 1.41 1.67 -25.15
CA ILE A 146 2.46 2.53 -25.69
C ILE A 146 1.88 3.50 -26.72
N ARG A 147 1.13 3.00 -27.70
CA ARG A 147 0.54 3.84 -28.76
C ARG A 147 -0.47 4.84 -28.23
N LEU A 148 -1.25 4.49 -27.21
CA LEU A 148 -2.21 5.39 -26.58
C LEU A 148 -1.49 6.50 -25.80
N ILE A 149 -0.42 6.19 -25.08
CA ILE A 149 0.41 7.18 -24.38
C ILE A 149 1.09 8.13 -25.39
N GLU A 150 1.62 7.61 -26.48
CA GLU A 150 2.20 8.44 -27.55
C GLU A 150 1.18 9.39 -28.19
N LYS A 151 -0.09 8.98 -28.27
CA LYS A 151 -1.20 9.82 -28.73
C LYS A 151 -1.68 10.86 -27.71
N GLY A 152 -1.21 10.79 -26.47
CA GLY A 152 -1.51 11.80 -25.45
C GLY A 152 -2.27 11.32 -24.23
N ALA A 153 -2.62 10.03 -24.14
CA ALA A 153 -3.21 9.46 -22.92
C ALA A 153 -2.24 9.61 -21.74
N LYS A 154 -2.77 9.98 -20.58
CA LYS A 154 -1.98 10.18 -19.35
C LYS A 154 -1.62 8.82 -18.76
N PHE A 155 -0.35 8.62 -18.43
CA PHE A 155 0.13 7.34 -17.90
C PHE A 155 0.10 7.30 -16.38
N ILE A 156 -0.65 6.35 -15.82
CA ILE A 156 -0.81 6.08 -14.39
C ILE A 156 -0.34 4.65 -14.11
N ALA A 157 0.32 4.43 -12.99
CA ALA A 157 0.64 3.09 -12.49
C ALA A 157 0.23 2.96 -11.02
N THR A 158 -0.23 1.76 -10.64
CA THR A 158 -0.75 1.52 -9.28
C THR A 158 0.33 1.60 -8.21
N ASN A 159 1.56 1.17 -8.52
CA ASN A 159 2.69 1.23 -7.58
C ASN A 159 4.04 1.15 -8.33
N PRO A 160 5.16 1.58 -7.71
CA PRO A 160 6.48 1.56 -8.33
C PRO A 160 7.27 0.27 -8.07
N ASP A 161 6.71 -0.74 -7.40
CA ASP A 161 7.43 -1.95 -7.02
C ASP A 161 8.03 -2.64 -8.26
N ALA A 162 9.34 -2.76 -8.27
CA ALA A 162 10.05 -3.38 -9.39
C ALA A 162 9.86 -4.90 -9.41
N THR A 163 9.75 -5.51 -8.23
CA THR A 163 9.61 -6.95 -8.06
C THR A 163 8.52 -7.28 -7.05
N GLY A 164 7.92 -8.46 -7.20
CA GLY A 164 6.99 -9.03 -6.24
C GLY A 164 7.52 -10.36 -5.68
N PRO A 165 7.05 -10.80 -4.50
CA PRO A 165 7.43 -12.07 -3.91
C PRO A 165 6.81 -13.26 -4.66
N SER A 166 7.56 -14.35 -4.79
CA SER A 166 7.06 -15.65 -5.25
C SER A 166 7.91 -16.78 -4.68
N ASP A 167 7.30 -17.95 -4.56
CA ASP A 167 7.98 -19.16 -4.09
C ASP A 167 9.06 -19.64 -5.07
N GLU A 168 8.95 -19.26 -6.35
CA GLU A 168 9.87 -19.63 -7.43
C GLU A 168 11.00 -18.61 -7.65
N GLY A 169 11.04 -17.54 -6.87
CA GLY A 169 12.03 -16.46 -6.98
C GLY A 169 11.41 -15.10 -7.34
N THR A 170 12.22 -14.21 -7.89
CA THR A 170 11.81 -12.84 -8.22
C THR A 170 10.85 -12.79 -9.39
N LEU A 171 9.69 -12.16 -9.20
CA LEU A 171 8.76 -11.82 -10.28
C LEU A 171 8.86 -10.32 -10.61
N PRO A 172 8.79 -9.92 -11.90
CA PRO A 172 8.62 -8.52 -12.25
C PRO A 172 7.25 -8.04 -11.79
N ALA A 173 7.20 -6.86 -11.15
CA ALA A 173 5.98 -6.21 -10.72
C ALA A 173 5.66 -4.97 -11.58
N THR A 174 4.64 -4.21 -11.19
CA THR A 174 4.13 -3.05 -11.94
C THR A 174 5.22 -2.07 -12.34
N GLY A 175 6.16 -1.75 -11.44
CA GLY A 175 7.24 -0.79 -11.70
C GLY A 175 8.19 -1.21 -12.82
N SER A 176 8.51 -2.50 -12.92
CA SER A 176 9.35 -3.02 -14.03
C SER A 176 8.68 -2.89 -15.39
N ILE A 177 7.38 -3.18 -15.46
CA ILE A 177 6.60 -3.03 -16.69
C ILE A 177 6.39 -1.55 -17.03
N ALA A 178 6.15 -0.73 -16.02
CA ALA A 178 6.06 0.72 -16.19
C ALA A 178 7.36 1.31 -16.76
N ALA A 179 8.52 0.87 -16.26
CA ALA A 179 9.83 1.29 -16.77
C ALA A 179 10.04 0.88 -18.23
N MET A 180 9.54 -0.29 -18.66
CA MET A 180 9.58 -0.70 -20.07
C MET A 180 8.74 0.24 -20.95
N ILE A 181 7.51 0.58 -20.52
CA ILE A 181 6.63 1.50 -21.24
C ILE A 181 7.23 2.92 -21.27
N GLU A 182 7.76 3.39 -20.14
CA GLU A 182 8.47 4.67 -20.02
C GLU A 182 9.65 4.74 -20.98
N ARG A 183 10.45 3.68 -21.06
CA ARG A 183 11.59 3.60 -21.99
C ARG A 183 11.16 3.70 -23.45
N ALA A 184 10.01 3.13 -23.81
CA ALA A 184 9.47 3.15 -25.17
C ALA A 184 8.86 4.51 -25.54
N THR A 185 8.18 5.18 -24.60
CA THR A 185 7.38 6.39 -24.85
C THR A 185 8.07 7.69 -24.44
N ASN A 186 9.13 7.59 -23.63
CA ASN A 186 9.75 8.71 -22.92
C ASN A 186 8.73 9.50 -22.06
N ARG A 187 7.75 8.79 -21.47
CA ARG A 187 6.72 9.31 -20.58
C ARG A 187 6.71 8.51 -19.30
N SER A 188 7.05 9.16 -18.19
CA SER A 188 7.01 8.53 -16.85
C SER A 188 5.58 8.41 -16.37
N PRO A 189 5.22 7.29 -15.70
CA PRO A 189 3.92 7.16 -15.07
C PRO A 189 3.82 8.01 -13.80
N TYR A 190 2.61 8.38 -13.42
CA TYR A 190 2.33 8.82 -12.07
C TYR A 190 1.95 7.61 -11.22
N TYR A 191 2.78 7.26 -10.24
CA TYR A 191 2.53 6.17 -9.30
C TYR A 191 1.64 6.64 -8.16
N VAL A 192 0.56 5.90 -7.86
CA VAL A 192 -0.42 6.28 -6.83
C VAL A 192 -0.19 5.55 -5.51
N GLY A 193 0.22 4.28 -5.56
CA GLY A 193 0.51 3.45 -4.38
C GLY A 193 1.73 3.91 -3.59
N LYS A 194 1.96 3.29 -2.43
CA LYS A 194 3.14 3.55 -1.60
C LYS A 194 4.43 3.48 -2.45
N PRO A 195 5.40 4.38 -2.28
CA PRO A 195 5.54 5.37 -1.22
C PRO A 195 4.80 6.69 -1.44
N ASN A 196 3.97 6.85 -2.48
CA ASN A 196 3.29 8.12 -2.72
C ASN A 196 2.34 8.46 -1.54
N PRO A 197 2.53 9.60 -0.86
CA PRO A 197 1.71 9.99 0.29
C PRO A 197 0.23 10.21 -0.05
N ILE A 198 -0.14 10.31 -1.33
CA ILE A 198 -1.53 10.46 -1.74
C ILE A 198 -2.38 9.24 -1.35
N MET A 199 -1.80 8.03 -1.40
CA MET A 199 -2.46 6.82 -0.95
C MET A 199 -2.80 6.88 0.54
N ILE A 200 -1.85 7.36 1.36
CA ILE A 200 -2.01 7.52 2.80
C ILE A 200 -3.08 8.56 3.12
N ARG A 201 -3.01 9.73 2.46
CA ARG A 201 -4.02 10.79 2.66
C ARG A 201 -5.43 10.35 2.26
N ALA A 202 -5.56 9.62 1.16
CA ALA A 202 -6.85 9.07 0.76
C ALA A 202 -7.38 8.03 1.77
N ALA A 203 -6.50 7.20 2.34
CA ALA A 203 -6.83 6.25 3.39
C ALA A 203 -7.31 6.97 4.68
N LEU A 204 -6.58 7.99 5.14
CA LEU A 204 -6.96 8.80 6.30
C LEU A 204 -8.33 9.49 6.10
N ASN A 205 -8.54 10.09 4.93
CA ASN A 205 -9.83 10.71 4.59
C ASN A 205 -10.99 9.70 4.64
N LYS A 206 -10.76 8.46 4.18
CA LYS A 206 -11.77 7.39 4.22
C LYS A 206 -12.22 7.05 5.63
N ILE A 207 -11.32 7.10 6.62
CA ILE A 207 -11.63 6.78 8.02
C ILE A 207 -11.84 8.03 8.90
N GLY A 208 -11.79 9.23 8.32
CA GLY A 208 -11.99 10.48 9.04
C GLY A 208 -10.88 10.80 10.05
N ALA A 209 -9.64 10.39 9.75
CA ALA A 209 -8.48 10.57 10.64
C ALA A 209 -7.55 11.68 10.14
N HIS A 210 -6.74 12.22 11.06
CA HIS A 210 -5.74 13.25 10.79
C HIS A 210 -4.33 12.66 10.92
N SER A 211 -3.41 13.06 10.03
CA SER A 211 -2.04 12.55 10.01
C SER A 211 -1.28 12.77 11.31
N GLU A 212 -1.47 13.93 11.96
CA GLU A 212 -0.78 14.30 13.20
C GLU A 212 -1.05 13.33 14.38
N THR A 213 -2.20 12.66 14.35
CA THR A 213 -2.61 11.73 15.39
C THR A 213 -2.79 10.30 14.89
N ALA A 214 -2.36 10.01 13.67
CA ALA A 214 -2.38 8.67 13.11
C ALA A 214 -1.00 8.02 13.16
N ALA A 215 -1.00 6.70 13.31
CA ALA A 215 0.19 5.87 13.22
C ALA A 215 0.11 4.97 11.97
N MET A 216 1.29 4.64 11.42
CA MET A 216 1.43 3.66 10.35
C MET A 216 2.44 2.62 10.73
N VAL A 217 2.10 1.35 10.55
CA VAL A 217 3.03 0.23 10.69
C VAL A 217 3.29 -0.42 9.33
N GLY A 218 4.56 -0.68 9.05
CA GLY A 218 5.03 -1.32 7.83
C GLY A 218 6.32 -2.08 8.05
N ASP A 219 6.73 -2.87 7.07
CA ASP A 219 7.96 -3.66 7.08
C ASP A 219 9.04 -3.12 6.14
N ARG A 220 8.69 -2.10 5.31
CA ARG A 220 9.59 -1.56 4.30
C ARG A 220 9.87 -0.08 4.50
N MET A 221 11.17 0.23 4.55
CA MET A 221 11.64 1.60 4.63
C MET A 221 11.26 2.42 3.39
N ASP A 222 11.45 1.85 2.20
CA ASP A 222 11.28 2.51 0.89
C ASP A 222 9.83 2.68 0.42
N THR A 223 8.87 2.08 1.10
CA THR A 223 7.44 2.19 0.79
C THR A 223 6.64 2.71 1.97
N ASP A 224 6.51 1.91 3.03
CA ASP A 224 5.63 2.19 4.17
C ASP A 224 6.12 3.37 5.00
N ILE A 225 7.38 3.28 5.41
CA ILE A 225 7.98 4.30 6.28
C ILE A 225 8.10 5.62 5.51
N GLN A 226 8.56 5.57 4.26
CA GLN A 226 8.62 6.76 3.42
C GLN A 226 7.23 7.41 3.26
N ALA A 227 6.23 6.62 2.86
CA ALA A 227 4.86 7.14 2.66
C ALA A 227 4.29 7.75 3.94
N GLY A 228 4.50 7.10 5.08
CA GLY A 228 4.04 7.59 6.39
C GLY A 228 4.74 8.89 6.80
N VAL A 229 6.07 8.94 6.71
CA VAL A 229 6.86 10.14 7.01
C VAL A 229 6.46 11.31 6.11
N GLU A 230 6.35 11.10 4.80
CA GLU A 230 5.95 12.16 3.84
C GLU A 230 4.49 12.61 4.04
N ALA A 231 3.62 11.74 4.56
CA ALA A 231 2.25 12.10 4.91
C ALA A 231 2.11 12.71 6.33
N GLY A 232 3.19 12.74 7.11
CA GLY A 232 3.20 13.31 8.46
C GLY A 232 2.65 12.40 9.55
N LEU A 233 2.70 11.07 9.35
CA LEU A 233 2.31 10.08 10.37
C LEU A 233 3.51 9.68 11.23
N ARG A 234 3.19 9.14 12.40
CA ARG A 234 4.17 8.37 13.16
C ARG A 234 4.30 6.97 12.56
N THR A 235 5.52 6.58 12.25
CA THR A 235 5.78 5.34 11.52
C THR A 235 6.47 4.32 12.41
N HIS A 236 5.94 3.11 12.43
CA HIS A 236 6.48 1.97 13.15
C HIS A 236 6.96 0.92 12.14
N LEU A 237 8.26 0.62 12.18
CA LEU A 237 8.85 -0.44 11.38
C LEU A 237 8.81 -1.74 12.16
N VAL A 238 8.32 -2.83 11.53
CA VAL A 238 8.44 -4.20 12.05
C VAL A 238 9.47 -4.98 11.25
N LEU A 239 10.28 -5.77 11.95
CA LEU A 239 11.39 -6.53 11.36
C LEU A 239 10.98 -7.94 10.87
N THR A 240 9.68 -8.18 10.69
CA THR A 240 9.13 -9.48 10.25
C THR A 240 9.11 -9.64 8.72
N GLY A 241 9.31 -8.56 7.98
CA GLY A 241 9.17 -8.52 6.53
C GLY A 241 10.48 -8.36 5.78
N SER A 242 10.59 -7.29 4.98
CA SER A 242 11.62 -7.11 3.96
C SER A 242 12.84 -6.31 4.44
N THR A 243 12.65 -5.33 5.33
CA THR A 243 13.77 -4.50 5.84
C THR A 243 14.42 -5.16 7.06
N ASP A 244 15.74 -5.28 7.04
CA ASP A 244 16.48 -5.65 8.22
C ASP A 244 16.99 -4.40 8.97
N GLU A 245 17.37 -4.57 10.25
CA GLU A 245 17.76 -3.46 11.13
C GLU A 245 18.96 -2.66 10.60
N HIS A 246 19.90 -3.32 9.92
CA HIS A 246 21.08 -2.66 9.37
C HIS A 246 20.77 -1.80 8.14
N GLU A 247 19.72 -2.13 7.40
CA GLU A 247 19.32 -1.38 6.21
C GLU A 247 18.72 -0.01 6.55
N ILE A 248 18.16 0.16 7.75
CA ILE A 248 17.53 1.42 8.16
C ILE A 248 18.50 2.60 8.03
N GLN A 249 19.79 2.37 8.27
CA GLN A 249 20.82 3.41 8.20
C GLN A 249 21.06 3.95 6.78
N ASN A 250 20.69 3.20 5.77
CA ASN A 250 20.87 3.57 4.36
C ASN A 250 19.86 4.63 3.90
N PHE A 251 18.83 4.90 4.70
CA PHE A 251 17.79 5.87 4.35
C PHE A 251 18.01 7.22 5.03
N PRO A 252 17.62 8.34 4.39
CA PRO A 252 17.78 9.69 4.96
C PRO A 252 16.72 10.03 6.03
N TYR A 253 15.75 9.17 6.27
CA TYR A 253 14.69 9.29 7.27
C TYR A 253 14.71 8.11 8.24
N ARG A 254 14.00 8.25 9.37
CA ARG A 254 13.92 7.22 10.40
C ARG A 254 12.46 6.93 10.72
N PRO A 255 12.11 5.67 11.06
CA PRO A 255 10.82 5.38 11.66
C PRO A 255 10.75 5.99 13.06
N PHE A 256 9.55 6.27 13.54
CA PHE A 256 9.31 6.72 14.90
C PHE A 256 9.62 5.60 15.92
N GLY A 257 9.35 4.34 15.58
CA GLY A 257 9.68 3.17 16.38
C GLY A 257 10.09 1.97 15.51
N VAL A 258 10.95 1.11 16.06
CA VAL A 258 11.36 -0.17 15.45
C VAL A 258 10.97 -1.30 16.40
N HIS A 259 10.33 -2.34 15.87
CA HIS A 259 9.74 -3.44 16.63
C HIS A 259 10.10 -4.78 16.01
N GLN A 260 10.19 -5.83 16.84
CA GLN A 260 10.46 -7.16 16.32
C GLN A 260 9.30 -7.72 15.50
N GLY A 261 8.05 -7.35 15.85
CA GLY A 261 6.87 -7.72 15.12
C GLY A 261 5.64 -6.91 15.53
N ILE A 262 4.53 -7.15 14.85
CA ILE A 262 3.27 -6.43 15.07
C ILE A 262 2.73 -6.61 16.51
N GLY A 263 3.04 -7.73 17.16
CA GLY A 263 2.63 -8.00 18.54
C GLY A 263 3.15 -6.99 19.55
N ASP A 264 4.33 -6.39 19.30
CA ASP A 264 4.92 -5.38 20.18
C ASP A 264 4.10 -4.06 20.20
N LEU A 265 3.22 -3.87 19.24
CA LEU A 265 2.36 -2.69 19.13
C LEU A 265 1.02 -2.83 19.87
N VAL A 266 0.67 -4.01 20.37
CA VAL A 266 -0.59 -4.26 21.07
C VAL A 266 -0.71 -3.35 22.29
N GLU A 267 0.33 -3.27 23.12
CA GLU A 267 0.35 -2.40 24.31
C GLU A 267 0.20 -0.90 23.95
N LEU A 268 0.73 -0.48 22.78
CA LEU A 268 0.57 0.90 22.30
C LEU A 268 -0.88 1.20 21.98
N VAL A 269 -1.55 0.28 21.27
CA VAL A 269 -2.98 0.42 20.92
C VAL A 269 -3.83 0.45 22.20
N GLU A 270 -3.59 -0.47 23.13
CA GLU A 270 -4.32 -0.55 24.42
C GLU A 270 -4.14 0.71 25.26
N ALA A 271 -2.96 1.31 25.23
CA ALA A 271 -2.66 2.57 25.91
C ALA A 271 -3.17 3.82 25.14
N GLY A 272 -3.75 3.66 23.95
CA GLY A 272 -4.14 4.77 23.07
C GLY A 272 -2.94 5.60 22.60
N ARG A 273 -1.79 4.95 22.41
CA ARG A 273 -0.51 5.55 22.02
C ARG A 273 -0.08 5.07 20.62
N GLY A 274 0.90 5.76 20.03
CA GLY A 274 1.44 5.34 18.74
C GLY A 274 2.31 6.39 18.08
#